data_c38ba7d75350a0907bb12c6f9a138bb5
#
_entry.id   c38ba7d75350a0907bb12c6f9a138bb5
#
_cell.length_a   1.000
_cell.length_b   1.000
_cell.length_c   1.000
_cell.angle_alpha   90.00
_cell.angle_beta   90.00
_cell.angle_gamma   90.00
#
_symmetry.space_group_name_H-M   'P 1'
#
loop_
_entity.id
_entity.type
_entity.pdbx_description
1 polymer ?
#
loop_
_entity_poly.entity_id
_entity_poly.type
_entity_poly.pdbx_seq_one_letter_code
_entity_poly.pdbx_strand_id
1 'polypeptide(L)'
;MVQIQLGTLPVLIERKRVRAVAFGREGIDNLLQSRVVGTRDGSIIRCKRLEVDADTLQVETTEEIRLTTLSPLLSGDPSGVDYLCFIQSTSEKIVWLDTIEPSHFRHIPLLGLNWRFNINRSVKGHHLRVRAGDSYLRGIGMHPTSVIQFELPSNSVDFVTEVAMDHSAGHRGSVSVH
;
A
#
# COMPACT_ATOMS: atom_id res chain seq x y z
N MET A 1 -4.95 20.63 17.84
CA MET A 1 -4.44 21.63 16.89
C MET A 1 -3.16 21.09 16.27
N VAL A 2 -3.00 21.24 14.98
CA VAL A 2 -1.74 20.97 14.26
C VAL A 2 -1.27 22.31 13.72
N GLN A 3 -0.04 22.68 14.00
CA GLN A 3 0.59 23.87 13.45
C GLN A 3 1.40 23.49 12.22
N ILE A 4 1.12 24.15 11.11
CA ILE A 4 1.93 24.03 9.88
C ILE A 4 2.44 25.41 9.50
N GLN A 5 3.60 25.45 8.87
CA GLN A 5 4.20 26.70 8.42
C GLN A 5 4.05 26.80 6.89
N LEU A 6 3.32 27.80 6.43
CA LEU A 6 3.18 28.15 5.01
C LEU A 6 4.04 29.39 4.73
N GLY A 7 5.23 29.20 4.21
CA GLY A 7 6.22 30.27 4.10
C GLY A 7 6.62 30.78 5.49
N THR A 8 6.39 32.05 5.76
CA THR A 8 6.68 32.71 7.07
C THR A 8 5.49 32.71 8.02
N LEU A 9 4.30 32.29 7.60
CA LEU A 9 3.07 32.36 8.39
C LEU A 9 2.74 31.02 9.03
N PRO A 10 2.61 30.93 10.36
CA PRO A 10 2.09 29.77 11.04
C PRO A 10 0.58 29.66 10.85
N VAL A 11 0.11 28.51 10.39
CA VAL A 11 -1.30 28.20 10.25
C VAL A 11 -1.67 27.09 11.24
N LEU A 12 -2.68 27.36 12.06
CA LEU A 12 -3.23 26.39 13.01
C LEU A 12 -4.43 25.70 12.41
N ILE A 13 -4.37 24.37 12.31
CA ILE A 13 -5.47 23.54 11.80
C ILE A 13 -5.99 22.67 12.92
N GLU A 14 -7.30 22.58 13.08
CA GLU A 14 -7.91 21.65 14.02
C GLU A 14 -7.54 20.21 13.63
N ARG A 15 -7.07 19.41 14.60
CA ARG A 15 -6.61 18.03 14.37
C ARG A 15 -7.65 17.17 13.64
N LYS A 16 -8.94 17.34 13.94
CA LYS A 16 -10.05 16.62 13.29
C LYS A 16 -10.21 16.94 11.79
N ARG A 17 -9.63 18.05 11.30
CA ARG A 17 -9.65 18.48 9.90
C ARG A 17 -8.43 18.00 9.11
N VAL A 18 -7.41 17.48 9.80
CA VAL A 18 -6.20 16.92 9.16
C VAL A 18 -6.48 15.46 8.85
N ARG A 19 -6.55 15.12 7.57
CA ARG A 19 -6.71 13.75 7.11
C ARG A 19 -5.39 13.03 6.87
N ALA A 20 -4.39 13.78 6.43
CA ALA A 20 -3.05 13.26 6.20
C ALA A 20 -2.03 14.40 6.27
N VAL A 21 -0.81 14.09 6.67
CA VAL A 21 0.35 14.98 6.60
C VAL A 21 1.41 14.27 5.79
N ALA A 22 1.80 14.86 4.66
CA ALA A 22 2.92 14.36 3.86
C ALA A 22 4.17 15.16 4.21
N PHE A 23 5.21 14.46 4.64
CA PHE A 23 6.51 15.04 4.90
C PHE A 23 7.44 14.77 3.70
N GLY A 24 8.01 15.82 3.14
CA GLY A 24 8.97 15.74 2.02
C GLY A 24 8.36 16.00 0.64
N ARG A 25 9.25 16.34 -0.29
CA ARG A 25 8.91 16.63 -1.70
C ARG A 25 9.16 15.44 -2.64
N GLU A 26 9.46 14.29 -2.09
CA GLU A 26 9.84 13.15 -2.90
C GLU A 26 8.63 12.48 -3.54
N GLY A 27 8.75 12.16 -4.82
CA GLY A 27 7.69 11.50 -5.58
C GLY A 27 7.41 10.07 -5.09
N ILE A 28 6.27 9.53 -5.52
CA ILE A 28 5.83 8.16 -5.19
C ILE A 28 6.91 7.13 -5.55
N ASP A 29 7.67 7.35 -6.62
CA ASP A 29 8.71 6.43 -7.09
C ASP A 29 9.78 6.18 -6.01
N ASN A 30 10.14 7.21 -5.24
CA ASN A 30 11.07 7.05 -4.13
C ASN A 30 10.47 6.26 -2.96
N LEU A 31 9.15 6.32 -2.76
CA LEU A 31 8.46 5.49 -1.78
C LEU A 31 8.46 4.02 -2.18
N LEU A 32 8.30 3.72 -3.47
CA LEU A 32 8.32 2.35 -3.97
C LEU A 32 9.67 1.65 -3.73
N GLN A 33 10.75 2.42 -3.66
CA GLN A 33 12.10 1.92 -3.39
C GLN A 33 12.54 2.11 -1.94
N SER A 34 11.65 2.54 -1.08
CA SER A 34 11.94 2.78 0.33
C SER A 34 11.28 1.71 1.20
N ARG A 35 11.83 1.53 2.40
CA ARG A 35 11.13 0.80 3.45
C ARG A 35 10.03 1.70 3.99
N VAL A 36 8.79 1.24 3.92
CA VAL A 36 7.62 2.02 4.34
C VAL A 36 6.63 1.18 5.12
N VAL A 37 5.92 1.83 6.01
CA VAL A 37 4.79 1.29 6.75
C VAL A 37 3.55 2.07 6.35
N GLY A 38 2.51 1.38 5.91
CA GLY A 38 1.20 1.94 5.67
C GLY A 38 0.25 1.64 6.82
N THR A 39 -0.53 2.63 7.21
CA THR A 39 -1.52 2.51 8.28
C THR A 39 -2.94 2.61 7.73
N ARG A 40 -3.92 2.13 8.49
CA ARG A 40 -5.34 2.10 8.05
C ARG A 40 -5.99 3.48 7.98
N ASP A 41 -5.40 4.49 8.61
CA ASP A 41 -5.82 5.88 8.42
C ASP A 41 -5.30 6.49 7.11
N GLY A 42 -4.55 5.71 6.32
CA GLY A 42 -3.97 6.12 5.05
C GLY A 42 -2.62 6.81 5.16
N SER A 43 -2.00 6.81 6.35
CA SER A 43 -0.65 7.35 6.53
C SER A 43 0.39 6.41 5.93
N ILE A 44 1.43 6.99 5.34
CA ILE A 44 2.58 6.26 4.80
C ILE A 44 3.83 6.82 5.46
N ILE A 45 4.51 5.96 6.20
CA ILE A 45 5.67 6.33 7.01
C ILE A 45 6.92 5.70 6.40
N ARG A 46 7.85 6.54 5.95
CA ARG A 46 9.17 6.07 5.50
C ARG A 46 10.04 5.72 6.70
N CYS A 47 10.65 4.54 6.66
CA CYS A 47 11.43 4.01 7.76
C CYS A 47 12.89 3.85 7.38
N LYS A 48 13.79 4.31 8.25
CA LYS A 48 15.20 3.97 8.24
C LYS A 48 15.41 2.59 8.86
N ARG A 49 14.68 2.31 9.95
CA ARG A 49 14.72 1.04 10.68
C ARG A 49 13.31 0.61 11.06
N LEU A 50 13.06 -0.66 10.94
CA LEU A 50 11.83 -1.31 11.37
C LEU A 50 12.20 -2.55 12.15
N GLU A 51 11.75 -2.65 13.37
CA GLU A 51 11.93 -3.82 14.23
C GLU A 51 10.56 -4.28 14.72
N VAL A 52 10.34 -5.57 14.58
CA VAL A 52 9.15 -6.25 15.11
C VAL A 52 9.64 -7.18 16.20
N ASP A 53 9.24 -6.89 17.42
CA ASP A 53 9.43 -7.77 18.55
C ASP A 53 8.10 -8.45 18.90
N ALA A 54 8.12 -9.43 19.81
CA ALA A 54 6.95 -10.25 20.14
C ALA A 54 5.66 -9.42 20.34
N ASP A 55 5.77 -8.28 21.00
CA ASP A 55 4.62 -7.46 21.38
C ASP A 55 4.70 -6.02 20.86
N THR A 56 5.77 -5.64 20.17
CA THR A 56 5.98 -4.25 19.75
C THR A 56 6.48 -4.14 18.32
N LEU A 57 6.00 -3.12 17.65
CA LEU A 57 6.56 -2.62 16.40
C LEU A 57 7.28 -1.30 16.69
N GLN A 58 8.58 -1.26 16.38
CA GLN A 58 9.38 -0.07 16.48
C GLN A 58 9.74 0.43 15.09
N VAL A 59 9.42 1.68 14.83
CA VAL A 59 9.68 2.35 13.56
C VAL A 59 10.57 3.55 13.83
N GLU A 60 11.74 3.58 13.23
CA GLU A 60 12.59 4.77 13.18
C GLU A 60 12.44 5.40 11.79
N THR A 61 11.92 6.63 11.74
CA THR A 61 11.74 7.35 10.48
C THR A 61 13.06 7.86 9.92
N THR A 62 13.06 8.31 8.68
CA THR A 62 14.23 8.97 8.07
C THR A 62 14.62 10.25 8.76
N GLU A 63 13.69 10.89 9.46
CA GLU A 63 13.86 12.10 10.26
C GLU A 63 14.26 11.78 11.72
N GLU A 64 14.68 10.54 12.01
CA GLU A 64 15.12 10.06 13.33
C GLU A 64 14.01 10.08 14.42
N ILE A 65 12.75 10.15 14.01
CA ILE A 65 11.62 10.02 14.93
C ILE A 65 11.42 8.54 15.22
N ARG A 66 11.37 8.17 16.50
CA ARG A 66 11.08 6.81 16.94
C ARG A 66 9.61 6.70 17.32
N LEU A 67 8.92 5.79 16.66
CA LEU A 67 7.54 5.43 16.94
C LEU A 67 7.53 4.00 17.47
N THR A 68 6.90 3.80 18.61
CA THR A 68 6.69 2.47 19.18
C THR A 68 5.20 2.25 19.31
N THR A 69 4.71 1.14 18.78
CA THR A 69 3.33 0.71 18.93
C THR A 69 3.29 -0.75 19.35
N LEU A 70 2.25 -1.13 20.04
CA LEU A 70 1.98 -2.54 20.32
C LEU A 70 1.80 -3.26 18.99
N SER A 71 2.45 -4.39 18.83
CA SER A 71 2.35 -5.17 17.59
C SER A 71 0.94 -5.78 17.50
N PRO A 72 0.13 -5.37 16.53
CA PRO A 72 -1.18 -5.98 16.31
C PRO A 72 -1.08 -7.39 15.75
N LEU A 73 0.13 -7.82 15.35
CA LEU A 73 0.35 -9.15 14.78
C LEU A 73 0.24 -10.27 15.81
N LEU A 74 0.20 -9.96 17.11
CA LEU A 74 0.33 -10.95 18.18
C LEU A 74 -0.76 -10.89 19.23
N SER A 75 -1.49 -9.80 19.35
CA SER A 75 -2.66 -9.76 20.19
C SER A 75 -3.85 -10.31 19.43
N GLY A 76 -4.27 -11.51 19.70
CA GLY A 76 -5.57 -12.03 19.27
C GLY A 76 -6.75 -11.29 19.89
N ASP A 77 -6.55 -10.05 20.27
CA ASP A 77 -7.56 -9.14 20.81
C ASP A 77 -8.31 -8.49 19.62
N PRO A 78 -9.58 -8.86 19.41
CA PRO A 78 -10.40 -8.24 18.37
C PRO A 78 -10.67 -6.75 18.59
N SER A 79 -10.32 -6.19 19.75
CA SER A 79 -10.36 -4.76 20.05
C SER A 79 -9.02 -4.06 19.75
N GLY A 80 -7.95 -4.81 19.50
CA GLY A 80 -6.67 -4.31 19.06
C GLY A 80 -6.85 -3.61 17.71
N VAL A 81 -6.79 -2.30 17.72
CA VAL A 81 -6.92 -1.49 16.52
C VAL A 81 -5.76 -1.86 15.61
N ASP A 82 -6.10 -2.59 14.58
CA ASP A 82 -5.24 -3.05 13.53
C ASP A 82 -4.79 -1.82 12.72
N TYR A 83 -3.81 -1.09 13.25
CA TYR A 83 -3.36 0.17 12.65
C TYR A 83 -2.53 -0.03 11.40
N LEU A 84 -1.95 -1.22 11.24
CA LEU A 84 -1.12 -1.50 10.07
C LEU A 84 -1.96 -2.01 8.91
N CYS A 85 -1.73 -1.43 7.75
CA CYS A 85 -2.27 -1.89 6.48
C CYS A 85 -1.26 -2.76 5.76
N PHE A 86 -0.01 -2.29 5.66
CA PHE A 86 1.07 -3.04 5.03
C PHE A 86 2.45 -2.61 5.54
N ILE A 87 3.42 -3.49 5.35
CA ILE A 87 4.86 -3.22 5.52
C ILE A 87 5.54 -3.53 4.20
N GLN A 88 6.24 -2.55 3.65
CA GLN A 88 7.09 -2.72 2.48
C GLN A 88 8.55 -2.76 2.91
N SER A 89 9.24 -3.84 2.60
CA SER A 89 10.68 -3.97 2.80
C SER A 89 11.45 -3.72 1.48
N THR A 90 12.70 -3.30 1.62
CA THR A 90 13.65 -3.14 0.50
C THR A 90 14.76 -4.19 0.61
N SER A 91 14.41 -5.45 0.75
CA SER A 91 15.39 -6.54 0.75
C SER A 91 15.70 -6.97 -0.69
N GLU A 92 16.96 -7.24 -0.99
CA GLU A 92 17.39 -7.85 -2.26
C GLU A 92 16.78 -9.25 -2.50
N LYS A 93 16.25 -9.87 -1.43
CA LYS A 93 15.56 -11.15 -1.49
C LYS A 93 14.08 -11.03 -1.90
N ILE A 94 13.56 -9.81 -1.98
CA ILE A 94 12.16 -9.56 -2.34
C ILE A 94 12.11 -8.95 -3.73
N VAL A 95 11.43 -9.64 -4.62
CA VAL A 95 11.12 -9.13 -5.95
C VAL A 95 9.64 -8.81 -6.00
N TRP A 96 9.34 -7.56 -6.26
CA TRP A 96 7.96 -7.08 -6.36
C TRP A 96 7.42 -7.32 -7.75
N LEU A 97 6.24 -7.92 -7.85
CA LEU A 97 5.63 -8.30 -9.11
C LEU A 97 5.36 -7.09 -10.04
N ASP A 98 5.09 -5.92 -9.47
CA ASP A 98 4.91 -4.67 -10.21
C ASP A 98 6.19 -4.13 -10.87
N THR A 99 7.36 -4.72 -10.56
CA THR A 99 8.65 -4.40 -11.20
C THR A 99 9.03 -5.38 -12.32
N ILE A 100 8.26 -6.46 -12.49
CA ILE A 100 8.47 -7.44 -13.56
C ILE A 100 7.54 -7.12 -14.72
N GLU A 101 8.08 -7.06 -15.94
CA GLU A 101 7.26 -6.92 -17.14
C GLU A 101 6.44 -8.21 -17.34
N PRO A 102 5.11 -8.13 -17.51
CA PRO A 102 4.32 -9.30 -17.79
C PRO A 102 4.71 -9.95 -19.12
N SER A 103 4.90 -11.26 -19.14
CA SER A 103 5.16 -12.01 -20.36
C SER A 103 3.91 -12.16 -21.23
N HIS A 104 2.73 -12.11 -20.62
CA HIS A 104 1.47 -12.14 -21.35
C HIS A 104 0.38 -11.40 -20.59
N PHE A 105 -0.49 -10.70 -21.34
CA PHE A 105 -1.72 -10.11 -20.81
C PHE A 105 -2.85 -10.28 -21.82
N ARG A 106 -4.00 -10.75 -21.33
CA ARG A 106 -5.23 -10.87 -22.10
C ARG A 106 -6.41 -10.37 -21.27
N HIS A 107 -7.22 -9.51 -21.86
CA HIS A 107 -8.51 -9.11 -21.30
C HIS A 107 -9.61 -9.53 -22.27
N ILE A 108 -10.71 -10.08 -21.75
CA ILE A 108 -11.91 -10.43 -22.52
C ILE A 108 -13.00 -9.46 -22.12
N PRO A 109 -13.26 -8.42 -22.92
CA PRO A 109 -14.18 -7.36 -22.55
C PRO A 109 -15.64 -7.81 -22.65
N LEU A 110 -16.43 -7.50 -21.63
CA LEU A 110 -17.87 -7.75 -21.65
C LEU A 110 -18.62 -6.89 -22.70
N LEU A 111 -18.16 -5.65 -22.90
CA LEU A 111 -18.82 -4.65 -23.77
C LEU A 111 -17.93 -4.20 -24.94
N GLY A 112 -16.99 -5.01 -25.37
CA GLY A 112 -16.09 -4.70 -26.49
C GLY A 112 -14.99 -3.67 -26.17
N LEU A 113 -14.95 -3.09 -24.97
CA LEU A 113 -13.93 -2.15 -24.52
C LEU A 113 -12.77 -2.93 -23.90
N ASN A 114 -11.63 -2.88 -24.54
CA ASN A 114 -10.41 -3.54 -24.02
C ASN A 114 -9.69 -2.61 -23.06
N TRP A 115 -9.57 -3.03 -21.80
CA TRP A 115 -8.84 -2.30 -20.77
C TRP A 115 -7.54 -3.02 -20.42
N ARG A 116 -6.46 -2.26 -20.37
CA ARG A 116 -5.18 -2.75 -19.88
C ARG A 116 -5.20 -2.79 -18.35
N PHE A 117 -4.28 -3.55 -17.77
CA PHE A 117 -3.99 -3.48 -16.35
C PHE A 117 -3.24 -2.19 -16.00
N ASN A 118 -3.31 -1.78 -14.76
CA ASN A 118 -2.56 -0.64 -14.23
C ASN A 118 -1.59 -1.12 -13.15
N ILE A 119 -0.36 -0.66 -13.23
CA ILE A 119 0.66 -0.91 -12.20
C ILE A 119 0.51 0.15 -11.10
N ASN A 120 0.48 -0.30 -9.84
CA ASN A 120 0.37 0.55 -8.64
C ASN A 120 -0.84 1.50 -8.65
N ARG A 121 -1.85 1.13 -9.40
CA ARG A 121 -3.10 1.87 -9.54
C ARG A 121 -4.28 0.92 -9.66
N SER A 122 -5.45 1.38 -9.23
CA SER A 122 -6.70 0.70 -9.47
C SER A 122 -7.07 0.74 -10.97
N VAL A 123 -8.06 -0.03 -11.37
CA VAL A 123 -8.59 -0.04 -12.74
C VAL A 123 -9.02 1.33 -13.24
N LYS A 124 -9.39 2.23 -12.36
CA LYS A 124 -9.75 3.63 -12.66
C LYS A 124 -8.57 4.61 -12.60
N GLY A 125 -7.35 4.13 -12.39
CA GLY A 125 -6.15 4.97 -12.27
C GLY A 125 -5.97 5.65 -10.91
N HIS A 126 -6.83 5.39 -9.94
CA HIS A 126 -6.71 5.91 -8.58
C HIS A 126 -5.71 5.08 -7.73
N HIS A 127 -5.44 5.50 -6.50
CA HIS A 127 -4.73 4.68 -5.54
C HIS A 127 -5.45 3.36 -5.29
N LEU A 128 -4.67 2.30 -5.08
CA LEU A 128 -5.20 0.99 -4.71
C LEU A 128 -5.84 1.08 -3.33
N ARG A 129 -7.11 0.70 -3.24
CA ARG A 129 -7.88 0.73 -2.00
C ARG A 129 -8.78 -0.49 -1.93
N VAL A 130 -8.67 -1.24 -0.84
CA VAL A 130 -9.49 -2.45 -0.63
C VAL A 130 -10.69 -2.13 0.24
N ARG A 131 -10.48 -1.36 1.29
CA ARG A 131 -11.53 -0.90 2.20
C ARG A 131 -11.44 0.61 2.38
N ALA A 132 -12.43 1.19 3.03
CA ALA A 132 -12.35 2.58 3.47
C ALA A 132 -11.16 2.72 4.46
N GLY A 133 -10.14 3.45 4.05
CA GLY A 133 -8.92 3.65 4.84
C GLY A 133 -7.71 2.81 4.38
N ASP A 134 -7.92 1.60 3.88
CA ASP A 134 -6.81 0.74 3.43
C ASP A 134 -6.28 1.22 2.08
N SER A 135 -5.08 1.72 2.03
CA SER A 135 -4.40 2.16 0.81
C SER A 135 -3.08 1.42 0.65
N TYR A 136 -2.81 0.97 -0.57
CA TYR A 136 -1.61 0.23 -0.92
C TYR A 136 -0.79 1.01 -1.94
N LEU A 137 0.54 0.97 -1.78
CA LEU A 137 1.47 1.59 -2.75
C LEU A 137 1.70 0.71 -3.96
N ARG A 138 1.72 -0.62 -3.74
CA ARG A 138 2.05 -1.62 -4.75
C ARG A 138 0.87 -2.52 -5.04
N GLY A 139 0.75 -2.92 -6.29
CA GLY A 139 -0.23 -3.86 -6.74
C GLY A 139 -0.62 -3.68 -8.20
N ILE A 140 -1.47 -4.54 -8.69
CA ILE A 140 -1.91 -4.55 -10.08
C ILE A 140 -3.43 -4.44 -10.11
N GLY A 141 -3.93 -3.35 -10.68
CA GLY A 141 -5.35 -3.16 -10.90
C GLY A 141 -5.75 -3.67 -12.28
N MET A 142 -6.67 -4.61 -12.34
CA MET A 142 -7.19 -5.14 -13.60
C MET A 142 -8.68 -5.40 -13.55
N HIS A 143 -9.33 -5.32 -14.71
CA HIS A 143 -10.73 -5.67 -14.86
C HIS A 143 -10.92 -7.19 -14.94
N PRO A 144 -12.05 -7.74 -14.50
CA PRO A 144 -12.46 -9.08 -14.87
C PRO A 144 -12.84 -9.05 -16.37
N THR A 145 -12.72 -10.02 -17.07
CA THR A 145 -12.07 -11.29 -17.16
C THR A 145 -10.67 -11.10 -17.75
N SER A 146 -9.67 -11.09 -16.92
CA SER A 146 -8.29 -10.85 -17.36
C SER A 146 -7.38 -11.98 -16.93
N VAL A 147 -6.38 -12.23 -17.75
CA VAL A 147 -5.25 -13.12 -17.44
C VAL A 147 -3.96 -12.32 -17.60
N ILE A 148 -3.11 -12.37 -16.60
CA ILE A 148 -1.77 -11.79 -16.63
C ILE A 148 -0.77 -12.86 -16.23
N GLN A 149 0.35 -12.95 -16.94
CA GLN A 149 1.41 -13.92 -16.70
C GLN A 149 2.73 -13.21 -16.49
N PHE A 150 3.53 -13.74 -15.59
CA PHE A 150 4.87 -13.24 -15.28
C PHE A 150 5.86 -14.40 -15.30
N GLU A 151 7.05 -14.11 -15.77
CA GLU A 151 8.19 -14.99 -15.61
C GLU A 151 8.91 -14.59 -14.33
N LEU A 152 8.79 -15.44 -13.31
CA LEU A 152 9.45 -15.20 -12.03
C LEU A 152 10.94 -15.57 -12.13
N PRO A 153 11.81 -14.90 -11.34
CA PRO A 153 13.22 -15.27 -11.24
C PRO A 153 13.36 -16.75 -10.88
N SER A 154 14.32 -17.43 -11.49
CA SER A 154 14.52 -18.88 -11.33
C SER A 154 14.87 -19.31 -9.90
N ASN A 155 15.32 -18.39 -9.07
CA ASN A 155 15.63 -18.59 -7.66
C ASN A 155 14.48 -18.21 -6.71
N SER A 156 13.28 -17.97 -7.22
CA SER A 156 12.10 -17.71 -6.41
C SER A 156 11.72 -18.95 -5.61
N VAL A 157 11.55 -18.81 -4.31
CA VAL A 157 11.18 -19.88 -3.38
C VAL A 157 9.71 -19.78 -3.01
N ASP A 158 9.24 -18.58 -2.73
CA ASP A 158 7.87 -18.30 -2.30
C ASP A 158 7.23 -17.23 -3.16
N PHE A 159 5.93 -17.35 -3.37
CA PHE A 159 5.09 -16.32 -3.97
C PHE A 159 3.95 -15.97 -3.01
N VAL A 160 3.91 -14.71 -2.61
CA VAL A 160 2.88 -14.21 -1.70
C VAL A 160 2.12 -13.07 -2.38
N THR A 161 0.80 -13.16 -2.40
CA THR A 161 -0.06 -12.12 -2.96
C THR A 161 -1.34 -11.99 -2.15
N GLU A 162 -1.88 -10.79 -2.10
CA GLU A 162 -3.22 -10.52 -1.63
C GLU A 162 -4.08 -10.16 -2.84
N VAL A 163 -5.25 -10.78 -2.94
CA VAL A 163 -6.22 -10.49 -3.99
C VAL A 163 -7.47 -9.91 -3.36
N ALA A 164 -7.89 -8.76 -3.83
CA ALA A 164 -9.04 -8.07 -3.29
C ALA A 164 -9.81 -7.27 -4.33
N MET A 165 -11.05 -6.96 -3.99
CA MET A 165 -11.88 -6.05 -4.78
C MET A 165 -11.48 -4.60 -4.51
N ASP A 166 -11.32 -3.82 -5.57
CA ASP A 166 -11.15 -2.38 -5.42
C ASP A 166 -12.35 -1.75 -4.71
N HIS A 167 -12.08 -0.87 -3.75
CA HIS A 167 -13.12 -0.21 -2.95
C HIS A 167 -14.20 0.48 -3.81
N SER A 168 -13.85 0.98 -5.00
CA SER A 168 -14.78 1.64 -5.91
C SER A 168 -15.80 0.69 -6.56
N ALA A 169 -15.58 -0.63 -6.47
CA ALA A 169 -16.57 -1.62 -6.92
C ALA A 169 -17.77 -1.72 -5.98
N GLY A 170 -17.63 -1.21 -4.74
CA GLY A 170 -18.70 -1.25 -3.74
C GLY A 170 -19.04 -2.68 -3.31
N HIS A 171 -20.19 -2.84 -2.66
CA HIS A 171 -20.64 -4.13 -2.13
C HIS A 171 -21.25 -5.08 -3.19
N ARG A 172 -21.38 -4.64 -4.43
CA ARG A 172 -22.01 -5.43 -5.51
C ARG A 172 -20.99 -6.14 -6.40
N GLY A 173 -19.71 -5.88 -6.21
CA GLY A 173 -18.66 -6.54 -6.95
C GLY A 173 -18.51 -8.00 -6.53
N SER A 174 -18.30 -8.89 -7.50
CA SER A 174 -17.94 -10.29 -7.27
C SER A 174 -16.99 -10.73 -8.36
N VAL A 175 -15.91 -11.40 -7.96
CA VAL A 175 -14.90 -11.92 -8.89
C VAL A 175 -14.36 -13.25 -8.38
N SER A 176 -14.09 -14.17 -9.28
CA SER A 176 -13.38 -15.41 -8.98
C SER A 176 -11.94 -15.29 -9.48
N VAL A 177 -11.01 -15.81 -8.69
CA VAL A 177 -9.58 -15.83 -9.00
C VAL A 177 -9.13 -17.28 -9.07
N HIS A 178 -8.39 -17.62 -10.10
CA HIS A 178 -7.90 -18.97 -10.37
C HIS A 178 -6.40 -18.95 -10.60
#